data_d2c6d4cc5e23d2cf11bf0b17992742e8
#
_entry.id   d2c6d4cc5e23d2cf11bf0b17992742e8
#
_cell.length_a   1.000
_cell.length_b   1.000
_cell.length_c   1.000
_cell.angle_alpha   90.00
_cell.angle_beta   90.00
_cell.angle_gamma   90.00
#
_symmetry.space_group_name_H-M   'P 1'
#
loop_
_entity.id
_entity.type
_entity.pdbx_description
1 polymer ?
#
loop_
_entity_poly.entity_id
_entity_poly.type
_entity_poly.pdbx_seq_one_letter_code
_entity_poly.pdbx_strand_id
1 'polypeptide(L)'
;LDMATGTADFAIEAVRSGKRAYHVTGVDISPGMLAVGQKKIERRGWTERITLMEGDSVNLPFDEAAFDAYTVAFGVRNFEDLRGGLTEMHRVLKPGGWAVILEFSKPRKFPMKQLFGFYFKRIMPTVGRWVSKDAAAYTYLPESVAAFPEGQAFLAELAACGYEEVVDVPLTGGIASIYFGRKALAS
;
A
#
# COMPACT_ATOMS: atom_id res chain seq x y z
N LEU A 1 -3.19 -11.27 0.60
CA LEU A 1 -2.46 -10.51 1.61
C LEU A 1 -2.72 -9.02 1.42
N ASP A 2 -3.03 -8.28 2.49
CA ASP A 2 -3.10 -6.81 2.52
C ASP A 2 -1.98 -6.31 3.45
N MET A 3 -0.88 -5.84 2.86
CA MET A 3 0.31 -5.40 3.60
C MET A 3 0.22 -3.92 3.95
N ALA A 4 0.66 -3.53 5.15
CA ALA A 4 0.41 -2.23 5.75
C ALA A 4 -1.09 -1.91 5.79
N THR A 5 -1.88 -2.89 6.27
CA THR A 5 -3.36 -2.85 6.25
C THR A 5 -3.96 -1.75 7.12
N GLY A 6 -3.19 -1.21 8.05
CA GLY A 6 -3.62 -0.15 8.95
C GLY A 6 -4.88 -0.51 9.73
N THR A 7 -5.93 0.26 9.54
CA THR A 7 -7.24 0.00 10.17
C THR A 7 -8.14 -0.92 9.34
N ALA A 8 -7.56 -1.72 8.44
CA ALA A 8 -8.18 -2.75 7.61
C ALA A 8 -9.26 -2.22 6.62
N ASP A 9 -9.24 -0.96 6.26
CA ASP A 9 -10.26 -0.40 5.37
C ASP A 9 -10.19 -1.02 3.97
N PHE A 10 -8.97 -1.27 3.46
CA PHE A 10 -8.78 -1.92 2.17
C PHE A 10 -9.16 -3.40 2.21
N ALA A 11 -8.74 -4.14 3.23
CA ALA A 11 -9.14 -5.54 3.43
C ALA A 11 -10.65 -5.71 3.52
N ILE A 12 -11.33 -4.80 4.25
CA ILE A 12 -12.79 -4.75 4.37
C ILE A 12 -13.45 -4.49 3.02
N GLU A 13 -12.94 -3.52 2.25
CA GLU A 13 -13.48 -3.21 0.94
C GLU A 13 -13.25 -4.34 -0.07
N ALA A 14 -12.12 -5.00 -0.02
CA ALA A 14 -11.82 -6.16 -0.82
C ALA A 14 -12.84 -7.29 -0.60
N VAL A 15 -13.18 -7.58 0.66
CA VAL A 15 -14.21 -8.58 1.01
C VAL A 15 -15.61 -8.10 0.59
N ARG A 16 -15.92 -6.81 0.75
CA ARG A 16 -17.22 -6.23 0.40
C ARG A 16 -17.51 -6.27 -1.09
N SER A 17 -16.52 -5.91 -1.89
CA SER A 17 -16.66 -5.83 -3.37
C SER A 17 -16.41 -7.16 -4.07
N GLY A 18 -15.78 -8.12 -3.40
CA GLY A 18 -15.44 -9.43 -3.97
C GLY A 18 -16.68 -10.29 -4.27
N LYS A 19 -16.75 -10.79 -5.51
CA LYS A 19 -17.80 -11.71 -5.95
C LYS A 19 -17.54 -13.17 -5.56
N ARG A 20 -16.33 -13.49 -5.08
CA ARG A 20 -15.92 -14.83 -4.67
C ARG A 20 -15.67 -14.88 -3.16
N ALA A 21 -15.89 -16.03 -2.56
CA ALA A 21 -15.45 -16.28 -1.20
C ALA A 21 -13.93 -16.37 -1.20
N TYR A 22 -13.25 -15.40 -0.60
CA TYR A 22 -11.81 -15.43 -0.35
C TYR A 22 -11.52 -14.93 1.06
N HIS A 23 -10.38 -15.30 1.55
CA HIS A 23 -9.86 -14.85 2.83
C HIS A 23 -8.82 -13.75 2.61
N VAL A 24 -8.86 -12.71 3.41
CA VAL A 24 -7.86 -11.63 3.41
C VAL A 24 -7.07 -11.69 4.70
N THR A 25 -5.76 -11.77 4.60
CA THR A 25 -4.85 -11.60 5.74
C THR A 25 -4.29 -10.19 5.68
N GLY A 26 -4.59 -9.35 6.66
CA GLY A 26 -4.04 -8.01 6.82
C GLY A 26 -2.85 -8.02 7.78
N VAL A 27 -1.72 -7.44 7.35
CA VAL A 27 -0.51 -7.32 8.16
C VAL A 27 -0.14 -5.85 8.33
N ASP A 28 0.17 -5.46 9.55
CA ASP A 28 0.65 -4.10 9.87
C ASP A 28 1.62 -4.15 11.06
N ILE A 29 2.54 -3.22 11.10
CA ILE A 29 3.49 -3.08 12.22
C ILE A 29 2.87 -2.41 13.46
N SER A 30 1.71 -1.76 13.31
CA SER A 30 1.04 -0.99 14.35
C SER A 30 -0.08 -1.77 15.04
N PRO A 31 0.12 -2.31 16.24
CA PRO A 31 -0.93 -3.02 16.98
C PRO A 31 -2.13 -2.12 17.30
N GLY A 32 -1.91 -0.82 17.47
CA GLY A 32 -2.99 0.15 17.70
C GLY A 32 -3.92 0.30 16.50
N MET A 33 -3.39 0.32 15.28
CA MET A 33 -4.20 0.36 14.06
C MET A 33 -4.93 -0.96 13.83
N LEU A 34 -4.26 -2.09 14.05
CA LEU A 34 -4.87 -3.43 13.96
C LEU A 34 -6.04 -3.58 14.92
N ALA A 35 -5.93 -3.08 16.17
CA ALA A 35 -7.02 -3.11 17.14
C ALA A 35 -8.26 -2.32 16.67
N VAL A 36 -8.07 -1.21 15.96
CA VAL A 36 -9.18 -0.46 15.34
C VAL A 36 -9.80 -1.25 14.20
N GLY A 37 -8.96 -1.85 13.34
CA GLY A 37 -9.39 -2.72 12.24
C GLY A 37 -10.21 -3.91 12.73
N GLN A 38 -9.73 -4.58 13.77
CA GLN A 38 -10.39 -5.74 14.37
C GLN A 38 -11.82 -5.41 14.83
N LYS A 39 -12.02 -4.28 15.50
CA LYS A 39 -13.36 -3.80 15.89
C LYS A 39 -14.28 -3.54 14.69
N LYS A 40 -13.74 -3.05 13.57
CA LYS A 40 -14.50 -2.83 12.34
C LYS A 40 -14.95 -4.16 11.71
N ILE A 41 -14.08 -5.18 11.72
CA ILE A 41 -14.32 -6.52 11.18
C ILE A 41 -15.39 -7.24 12.01
N GLU A 42 -15.26 -7.22 13.34
CA GLU A 42 -16.23 -7.81 14.29
C GLU A 42 -17.63 -7.21 14.12
N ARG A 43 -17.74 -5.89 14.03
CA ARG A 43 -19.03 -5.20 13.79
C ARG A 43 -19.72 -5.62 12.48
N ARG A 44 -18.97 -6.14 11.51
CA ARG A 44 -19.49 -6.63 10.22
C ARG A 44 -19.72 -8.13 10.19
N GLY A 45 -19.32 -8.86 11.26
CA GLY A 45 -19.39 -10.32 11.30
C GLY A 45 -18.44 -11.00 10.29
N TRP A 46 -17.27 -10.40 10.01
CA TRP A 46 -16.34 -10.89 8.98
C TRP A 46 -15.05 -11.49 9.55
N THR A 47 -15.05 -11.89 10.80
CA THR A 47 -13.90 -12.52 11.48
C THR A 47 -13.43 -13.81 10.81
N GLU A 48 -14.33 -14.55 10.14
CA GLU A 48 -13.98 -15.74 9.36
C GLU A 48 -13.42 -15.41 7.96
N ARG A 49 -13.48 -14.16 7.55
CA ARG A 49 -13.07 -13.73 6.20
C ARG A 49 -11.84 -12.82 6.21
N ILE A 50 -11.55 -12.17 7.32
CA ILE A 50 -10.40 -11.27 7.47
C ILE A 50 -9.69 -11.61 8.77
N THR A 51 -8.40 -11.93 8.65
CA THR A 51 -7.49 -12.10 9.79
C THR A 51 -6.51 -10.95 9.81
N LEU A 52 -6.32 -10.32 10.97
CA LEU A 52 -5.30 -9.30 11.16
C LEU A 52 -4.17 -9.83 12.02
N MET A 53 -2.94 -9.47 11.68
CA MET A 53 -1.77 -9.83 12.47
C MET A 53 -0.70 -8.75 12.43
N GLU A 54 0.09 -8.67 13.49
CA GLU A 54 1.27 -7.82 13.55
C GLU A 54 2.40 -8.47 12.75
N GLY A 55 3.14 -7.66 11.98
CA GLY A 55 4.27 -8.16 11.20
C GLY A 55 4.99 -7.05 10.46
N ASP A 56 6.27 -7.34 10.15
CA ASP A 56 7.13 -6.47 9.37
C ASP A 56 7.16 -6.94 7.90
N SER A 57 7.16 -5.97 6.98
CA SER A 57 7.20 -6.22 5.53
C SER A 57 8.45 -6.99 5.07
N VAL A 58 9.56 -6.89 5.77
CA VAL A 58 10.83 -7.55 5.43
C VAL A 58 10.96 -8.97 5.99
N ASN A 59 10.03 -9.39 6.86
CA ASN A 59 10.04 -10.72 7.49
C ASN A 59 8.61 -11.20 7.76
N LEU A 60 7.94 -11.69 6.74
CA LEU A 60 6.57 -12.17 6.84
C LEU A 60 6.52 -13.62 7.35
N PRO A 61 5.67 -13.92 8.36
CA PRO A 61 5.58 -15.25 8.96
C PRO A 61 4.73 -16.20 8.10
N PHE A 62 4.98 -16.22 6.80
CA PHE A 62 4.28 -17.08 5.84
C PHE A 62 5.26 -17.90 5.02
N ASP A 63 4.82 -19.07 4.58
CA ASP A 63 5.56 -19.88 3.63
C ASP A 63 5.67 -19.20 2.26
N GLU A 64 6.62 -19.66 1.45
CA GLU A 64 6.70 -19.28 0.05
C GLU A 64 5.40 -19.66 -0.70
N ALA A 65 4.97 -18.84 -1.65
CA ALA A 65 3.80 -19.10 -2.48
C ALA A 65 2.50 -19.32 -1.68
N ALA A 66 2.30 -18.58 -0.58
CA ALA A 66 1.11 -18.68 0.26
C ALA A 66 -0.12 -17.93 -0.31
N PHE A 67 0.09 -16.84 -1.04
CA PHE A 67 -0.97 -15.92 -1.46
C PHE A 67 -1.15 -15.85 -2.97
N ASP A 68 -2.41 -15.76 -3.41
CA ASP A 68 -2.77 -15.59 -4.82
C ASP A 68 -2.55 -14.15 -5.31
N ALA A 69 -2.63 -13.19 -4.39
CA ALA A 69 -2.35 -11.78 -4.65
C ALA A 69 -1.95 -11.08 -3.35
N TYR A 70 -1.25 -9.94 -3.49
CA TYR A 70 -1.14 -8.99 -2.39
C TYR A 70 -1.51 -7.58 -2.81
N THR A 71 -1.90 -6.79 -1.82
CA THR A 71 -2.18 -5.37 -1.94
C THR A 71 -1.39 -4.57 -0.93
N VAL A 72 -1.00 -3.35 -1.30
CA VAL A 72 -0.50 -2.33 -0.38
C VAL A 72 -1.16 -1.01 -0.76
N ALA A 73 -1.85 -0.37 0.18
CA ALA A 73 -2.47 0.93 -0.07
C ALA A 73 -1.88 2.01 0.84
N PHE A 74 -1.16 2.96 0.24
CA PHE A 74 -0.51 4.10 0.91
C PHE A 74 0.47 3.75 2.04
N GLY A 75 1.06 2.55 1.96
CA GLY A 75 1.95 2.02 2.98
C GLY A 75 3.39 1.80 2.50
N VAL A 76 3.59 1.50 1.21
CA VAL A 76 4.90 1.07 0.70
C VAL A 76 5.99 2.14 0.82
N ARG A 77 5.64 3.43 0.77
CA ARG A 77 6.61 4.53 0.98
C ARG A 77 7.20 4.59 2.39
N ASN A 78 6.57 3.90 3.35
CA ASN A 78 6.98 3.86 4.75
C ASN A 78 7.87 2.65 5.07
N PHE A 79 8.14 1.78 4.10
CA PHE A 79 9.05 0.65 4.31
C PHE A 79 10.47 1.18 4.52
N GLU A 80 11.11 0.80 5.61
CA GLU A 80 12.50 1.17 5.91
C GLU A 80 13.46 0.55 4.88
N ASP A 81 13.22 -0.70 4.49
CA ASP A 81 13.87 -1.39 3.38
C ASP A 81 12.84 -1.72 2.30
N LEU A 82 12.72 -0.84 1.32
CA LEU A 82 11.77 -0.99 0.22
C LEU A 82 12.01 -2.28 -0.57
N ARG A 83 13.27 -2.57 -0.92
CA ARG A 83 13.61 -3.76 -1.71
C ARG A 83 13.43 -5.04 -0.89
N GLY A 84 13.82 -5.04 0.37
CA GLY A 84 13.59 -6.15 1.28
C GLY A 84 12.10 -6.48 1.38
N GLY A 85 11.24 -5.49 1.62
CA GLY A 85 9.79 -5.67 1.67
C GLY A 85 9.19 -6.16 0.35
N LEU A 86 9.59 -5.58 -0.80
CA LEU A 86 9.12 -6.03 -2.11
C LEU A 86 9.55 -7.46 -2.43
N THR A 87 10.78 -7.82 -2.08
CA THR A 87 11.32 -9.19 -2.27
C THR A 87 10.57 -10.20 -1.39
N GLU A 88 10.32 -9.84 -0.14
CA GLU A 88 9.59 -10.71 0.79
C GLU A 88 8.13 -10.91 0.35
N MET A 89 7.46 -9.85 -0.08
CA MET A 89 6.12 -9.94 -0.66
C MET A 89 6.09 -10.77 -1.95
N HIS A 90 7.16 -10.69 -2.79
CA HIS A 90 7.31 -11.56 -3.95
C HIS A 90 7.48 -13.02 -3.55
N ARG A 91 8.24 -13.30 -2.49
CA ARG A 91 8.44 -14.67 -1.97
C ARG A 91 7.12 -15.34 -1.62
N VAL A 92 6.28 -14.65 -0.84
CA VAL A 92 4.99 -15.20 -0.38
C VAL A 92 3.91 -15.26 -1.46
N LEU A 93 4.12 -14.62 -2.62
CA LEU A 93 3.19 -14.65 -3.74
C LEU A 93 3.34 -15.96 -4.52
N LYS A 94 2.23 -16.59 -4.87
CA LYS A 94 2.20 -17.78 -5.74
C LYS A 94 2.70 -17.44 -7.15
N PRO A 95 3.29 -18.40 -7.87
CA PRO A 95 3.55 -18.24 -9.31
C PRO A 95 2.29 -17.78 -10.06
N GLY A 96 2.42 -16.77 -10.90
CA GLY A 96 1.30 -16.14 -11.61
C GLY A 96 0.43 -15.20 -10.76
N GLY A 97 0.73 -15.05 -9.47
CA GLY A 97 0.03 -14.15 -8.56
C GLY A 97 0.32 -12.67 -8.85
N TRP A 98 -0.58 -11.80 -8.40
CA TRP A 98 -0.54 -10.37 -8.66
C TRP A 98 -0.16 -9.54 -7.45
N ALA A 99 0.72 -8.57 -7.68
CA ALA A 99 1.02 -7.45 -6.80
C ALA A 99 0.20 -6.23 -7.23
N VAL A 100 -0.51 -5.59 -6.31
CA VAL A 100 -1.27 -4.36 -6.55
C VAL A 100 -0.92 -3.34 -5.49
N ILE A 101 -0.23 -2.27 -5.89
CA ILE A 101 0.28 -1.26 -4.97
C ILE A 101 -0.32 0.09 -5.33
N LEU A 102 -1.11 0.67 -4.44
CA LEU A 102 -1.64 2.02 -4.55
C LEU A 102 -0.78 2.96 -3.71
N GLU A 103 -0.20 3.98 -4.33
CA GLU A 103 0.64 4.94 -3.61
C GLU A 103 0.50 6.36 -4.20
N PHE A 104 0.85 7.36 -3.39
CA PHE A 104 0.91 8.74 -3.85
C PHE A 104 1.97 8.90 -4.93
N SER A 105 1.63 9.73 -5.90
CA SER A 105 2.54 10.15 -6.98
C SER A 105 2.45 11.66 -7.19
N LYS A 106 3.34 12.21 -8.00
CA LYS A 106 3.41 13.65 -8.25
C LYS A 106 2.83 13.95 -9.64
N PRO A 107 1.74 14.71 -9.73
CA PRO A 107 1.19 15.11 -11.01
C PRO A 107 2.24 15.79 -11.90
N ARG A 108 2.36 15.31 -13.14
CA ARG A 108 3.36 15.84 -14.09
C ARG A 108 2.78 16.85 -15.05
N LYS A 109 1.44 16.84 -15.26
CA LYS A 109 0.75 17.70 -16.25
C LYS A 109 0.07 18.89 -15.59
N PHE A 110 -0.02 20.02 -16.37
CA PHE A 110 -0.85 21.17 -16.05
C PHE A 110 -2.35 20.76 -16.13
N PRO A 111 -3.24 21.27 -15.26
CA PRO A 111 -3.00 22.17 -14.11
C PRO A 111 -2.68 21.42 -12.80
N MET A 112 -2.81 20.09 -12.77
CA MET A 112 -2.70 19.29 -11.55
C MET A 112 -1.34 19.44 -10.84
N LYS A 113 -0.25 19.59 -11.61
CA LYS A 113 1.10 19.81 -11.06
C LYS A 113 1.14 21.08 -10.19
N GLN A 114 0.56 22.17 -10.66
CA GLN A 114 0.55 23.45 -9.94
C GLN A 114 -0.38 23.41 -8.72
N LEU A 115 -1.58 22.85 -8.90
CA LEU A 115 -2.56 22.70 -7.82
C LEU A 115 -2.02 21.82 -6.69
N PHE A 116 -1.43 20.67 -7.02
CA PHE A 116 -0.81 19.77 -6.07
C PHE A 116 0.36 20.44 -5.33
N GLY A 117 1.27 21.10 -6.07
CA GLY A 117 2.38 21.83 -5.48
C GLY A 117 1.93 22.97 -4.56
N PHE A 118 0.89 23.71 -4.92
CA PHE A 118 0.31 24.75 -4.08
C PHE A 118 -0.35 24.17 -2.82
N TYR A 119 -1.13 23.10 -2.96
CA TYR A 119 -1.76 22.40 -1.85
C TYR A 119 -0.74 21.91 -0.82
N PHE A 120 0.29 21.17 -1.26
CA PHE A 120 1.31 20.62 -0.39
C PHE A 120 2.22 21.67 0.26
N LYS A 121 2.54 22.76 -0.48
CA LYS A 121 3.44 23.82 0.02
C LYS A 121 2.76 24.87 0.89
N ARG A 122 1.47 25.12 0.69
CA ARG A 122 0.76 26.24 1.34
C ARG A 122 -0.41 25.80 2.20
N ILE A 123 -1.25 24.88 1.71
CA ILE A 123 -2.49 24.51 2.39
C ILE A 123 -2.20 23.51 3.50
N MET A 124 -1.51 22.40 3.21
CA MET A 124 -1.24 21.35 4.18
C MET A 124 -0.53 21.84 5.45
N PRO A 125 0.58 22.60 5.38
CA PRO A 125 1.26 23.09 6.58
C PRO A 125 0.40 24.06 7.39
N THR A 126 -0.49 24.81 6.73
CA THR A 126 -1.37 25.79 7.39
C THR A 126 -2.52 25.08 8.12
N VAL A 127 -3.18 24.13 7.46
CA VAL A 127 -4.25 23.32 8.06
C VAL A 127 -3.69 22.44 9.20
N GLY A 128 -2.50 21.86 9.01
CA GLY A 128 -1.83 21.06 10.04
C GLY A 128 -1.62 21.82 11.34
N ARG A 129 -1.22 23.06 11.27
CA ARG A 129 -1.04 23.94 12.46
C ARG A 129 -2.35 24.29 13.17
N TRP A 130 -3.49 24.24 12.48
CA TRP A 130 -4.79 24.65 13.03
C TRP A 130 -5.63 23.49 13.56
N VAL A 131 -5.48 22.29 12.98
CA VAL A 131 -6.40 21.17 13.20
C VAL A 131 -5.77 20.05 14.04
N SER A 132 -4.47 19.89 14.01
CA SER A 132 -3.80 18.77 14.69
C SER A 132 -2.85 19.21 15.79
N LYS A 133 -2.92 18.52 16.95
CA LYS A 133 -1.90 18.60 18.00
C LYS A 133 -0.57 17.96 17.59
N ASP A 134 -0.55 17.22 16.47
CA ASP A 134 0.66 16.55 15.94
C ASP A 134 1.08 17.18 14.61
N ALA A 135 1.91 18.22 14.70
CA ALA A 135 2.47 18.90 13.54
C ALA A 135 3.44 18.00 12.74
N ALA A 136 3.99 16.94 13.35
CA ALA A 136 4.95 16.05 12.70
C ALA A 136 4.30 15.23 11.57
N ALA A 137 3.06 14.79 11.73
CA ALA A 137 2.33 14.03 10.71
C ALA A 137 2.13 14.82 9.40
N TYR A 138 2.00 16.13 9.47
CA TYR A 138 1.77 17.00 8.31
C TYR A 138 3.04 17.39 7.55
N THR A 139 4.22 17.25 8.18
CA THR A 139 5.53 17.39 7.51
C THR A 139 6.00 16.06 6.93
N TYR A 140 5.71 14.97 7.61
CA TYR A 140 6.10 13.62 7.20
C TYR A 140 5.50 13.19 5.85
N LEU A 141 4.21 13.44 5.61
CA LEU A 141 3.56 13.02 4.37
C LEU A 141 4.19 13.67 3.11
N PRO A 142 4.39 14.99 3.03
CA PRO A 142 5.08 15.59 1.89
C PRO A 142 6.50 15.06 1.69
N GLU A 143 7.26 14.84 2.75
CA GLU A 143 8.63 14.35 2.71
C GLU A 143 8.70 12.90 2.23
N SER A 144 7.87 12.01 2.77
CA SER A 144 7.81 10.61 2.34
C SER A 144 7.35 10.45 0.89
N VAL A 145 6.36 11.24 0.44
CA VAL A 145 5.93 11.28 -0.98
C VAL A 145 7.06 11.84 -1.86
N ALA A 146 7.85 12.81 -1.39
CA ALA A 146 8.95 13.36 -2.15
C ALA A 146 10.11 12.36 -2.32
N ALA A 147 10.38 11.54 -1.31
CA ALA A 147 11.45 10.55 -1.30
C ALA A 147 11.09 9.27 -2.06
N PHE A 148 9.80 8.94 -2.17
CA PHE A 148 9.36 7.70 -2.80
C PHE A 148 9.71 7.65 -4.30
N PRO A 149 10.32 6.54 -4.79
CA PRO A 149 10.58 6.33 -6.22
C PRO A 149 9.25 6.09 -6.95
N GLU A 150 8.75 7.07 -7.70
CA GLU A 150 7.48 6.98 -8.40
C GLU A 150 7.61 6.68 -9.89
N GLY A 151 6.55 6.16 -10.52
CA GLY A 151 6.47 5.92 -11.95
C GLY A 151 7.52 4.91 -12.40
N GLN A 152 8.31 5.24 -13.44
CA GLN A 152 9.32 4.35 -14.00
C GLN A 152 10.39 3.92 -13.00
N ALA A 153 10.74 4.78 -12.03
CA ALA A 153 11.70 4.42 -10.99
C ALA A 153 11.14 3.30 -10.09
N PHE A 154 9.87 3.37 -9.71
CA PHE A 154 9.26 2.31 -8.90
C PHE A 154 9.01 1.02 -9.71
N LEU A 155 8.66 1.12 -11.00
CA LEU A 155 8.59 -0.05 -11.88
C LEU A 155 9.94 -0.77 -11.98
N ALA A 156 11.05 -0.01 -12.01
CA ALA A 156 12.39 -0.60 -12.01
C ALA A 156 12.71 -1.32 -10.67
N GLU A 157 12.24 -0.79 -9.53
CA GLU A 157 12.37 -1.48 -8.24
C GLU A 157 11.58 -2.79 -8.22
N LEU A 158 10.34 -2.79 -8.72
CA LEU A 158 9.53 -4.00 -8.84
C LEU A 158 10.23 -5.05 -9.74
N ALA A 159 10.69 -4.64 -10.90
CA ALA A 159 11.41 -5.54 -11.83
C ALA A 159 12.70 -6.10 -11.20
N ALA A 160 13.45 -5.29 -10.46
CA ALA A 160 14.64 -5.72 -9.74
C ALA A 160 14.33 -6.74 -8.62
N CYS A 161 13.12 -6.73 -8.07
CA CYS A 161 12.63 -7.71 -7.09
C CYS A 161 11.96 -8.95 -7.74
N GLY A 162 12.05 -9.11 -9.05
CA GLY A 162 11.57 -10.30 -9.77
C GLY A 162 10.16 -10.23 -10.32
N TYR A 163 9.49 -9.07 -10.23
CA TYR A 163 8.17 -8.91 -10.84
C TYR A 163 8.26 -8.69 -12.34
N GLU A 164 7.39 -9.35 -13.06
CA GLU A 164 7.17 -9.21 -14.50
C GLU A 164 5.88 -8.42 -14.77
N GLU A 165 5.61 -8.08 -16.04
CA GLU A 165 4.40 -7.37 -16.48
C GLU A 165 4.12 -6.11 -15.65
N VAL A 166 5.18 -5.37 -15.24
CA VAL A 166 5.04 -4.20 -14.38
C VAL A 166 4.39 -3.01 -15.10
N VAL A 167 3.34 -2.46 -14.51
CA VAL A 167 2.55 -1.36 -15.11
C VAL A 167 2.26 -0.29 -14.07
N ASP A 168 2.34 0.98 -14.49
CA ASP A 168 1.92 2.16 -13.73
C ASP A 168 0.63 2.75 -14.32
N VAL A 169 -0.43 2.82 -13.52
CA VAL A 169 -1.73 3.41 -13.89
C VAL A 169 -1.98 4.65 -13.03
N PRO A 170 -1.69 5.85 -13.56
CA PRO A 170 -1.94 7.09 -12.84
C PRO A 170 -3.43 7.35 -12.60
N LEU A 171 -3.77 7.73 -11.36
CA LEU A 171 -5.11 8.10 -10.94
C LEU A 171 -5.23 9.60 -10.64
N THR A 172 -6.44 10.13 -10.75
CA THR A 172 -6.79 11.50 -10.34
C THR A 172 -5.78 12.54 -10.86
N GLY A 173 -5.46 12.46 -12.16
CA GLY A 173 -4.50 13.37 -12.79
C GLY A 173 -3.05 13.19 -12.31
N GLY A 174 -2.71 12.05 -11.72
CA GLY A 174 -1.37 11.70 -11.27
C GLY A 174 -1.09 12.04 -9.80
N ILE A 175 -2.12 12.25 -8.96
CA ILE A 175 -1.97 12.42 -7.51
C ILE A 175 -1.63 11.09 -6.82
N ALA A 176 -2.12 10.00 -7.38
CA ALA A 176 -1.81 8.64 -6.98
C ALA A 176 -1.60 7.77 -8.21
N SER A 177 -0.94 6.64 -8.03
CA SER A 177 -0.76 5.60 -9.05
C SER A 177 -1.08 4.23 -8.47
N ILE A 178 -1.67 3.37 -9.30
CA ILE A 178 -1.71 1.94 -9.03
C ILE A 178 -0.59 1.30 -9.84
N TYR A 179 0.29 0.60 -9.14
CA TYR A 179 1.33 -0.21 -9.73
C TYR A 179 0.92 -1.68 -9.69
N PHE A 180 1.05 -2.35 -10.81
CA PHE A 180 0.85 -3.78 -10.92
C PHE A 180 2.19 -4.46 -11.18
N GLY A 181 2.31 -5.69 -10.69
CA GLY A 181 3.40 -6.58 -11.01
C GLY A 181 2.92 -8.02 -10.88
N ARG A 182 3.54 -8.94 -11.58
CA ARG A 182 3.17 -10.35 -11.55
C ARG A 182 4.39 -11.20 -11.20
N LYS A 183 4.21 -12.22 -10.37
CA LYS A 183 5.23 -13.25 -10.20
C LYS A 183 5.20 -14.19 -11.41
N ALA A 184 6.36 -14.52 -11.98
CA ALA A 184 6.46 -15.45 -13.11
C ALA A 184 5.66 -16.74 -12.87
N LEU A 185 5.12 -17.32 -13.92
CA LEU A 185 4.53 -18.67 -13.83
C LEU A 185 5.64 -19.68 -13.52
N ALA A 186 5.31 -20.72 -12.76
CA ALA A 186 6.22 -21.85 -12.61
C ALA A 186 6.43 -22.49 -13.99
N SER A 187 7.68 -22.65 -14.37
CA SER A 187 8.09 -23.34 -15.60
C SER A 187 7.88 -24.86 -15.49
#